data_4ea4d1a06c4928044c71144a82161122
#
_entry.id   4ea4d1a06c4928044c71144a82161122
#
_cell.length_a   1.000
_cell.length_b   1.000
_cell.length_c   1.000
_cell.angle_alpha   90.00
_cell.angle_beta   90.00
_cell.angle_gamma   90.00
#
_symmetry.space_group_name_H-M   'P 1'
#
loop_
_entity.id
_entity.type
_entity.pdbx_description
1 polymer ?
#
loop_
_entity_poly.entity_id
_entity_poly.type
_entity_poly.pdbx_seq_one_letter_code
_entity_poly.pdbx_strand_id
1 'polypeptide(L)'
;SSTSRGLGDVYKRQLLPHMDDKHLVAVIDFGSQYTQLIVRRVRELGYMAKLYALEDLDQIHEPGAVILSGGPKSTTDADAPDIDFEWLQSLNVPVLGVCYGMQLLNIKHGGTVKASNKREYGPAALLPETCAGLYRDMSPSSQVWMSHSDTVDHLAEGCRVIARNAEGVPVSLQWGETTFGIQFHPEVTHSHEGRTILRNFLSCAANLKKFDIGDFKRELIREIRERVGNRQVVCGVSGGVDSTVLAVLLHEAGVNMRAI
;
A
#
# COMPACT_ATOMS: atom_id res chain seq x y z
N SER A 1 -30.55 3.02 -1.54
CA SER A 1 -29.43 2.43 -0.77
C SER A 1 -28.04 3.04 -1.06
N SER A 2 -27.95 4.11 -1.83
CA SER A 2 -26.67 4.76 -2.15
C SER A 2 -26.21 5.83 -1.13
N THR A 3 -27.06 6.28 -0.25
CA THR A 3 -26.78 7.36 0.72
C THR A 3 -26.03 6.92 1.98
N SER A 4 -26.04 5.64 2.35
CA SER A 4 -25.35 5.18 3.56
C SER A 4 -23.83 4.94 3.37
N ARG A 5 -23.37 4.67 2.15
CA ARG A 5 -21.93 4.51 1.86
C ARG A 5 -21.17 5.84 1.91
N GLY A 6 -21.77 6.91 1.41
CA GLY A 6 -21.12 8.24 1.39
C GLY A 6 -20.90 8.86 2.77
N LEU A 7 -21.81 8.65 3.72
CA LEU A 7 -21.66 9.17 5.09
C LEU A 7 -20.57 8.45 5.89
N GLY A 8 -20.44 7.12 5.73
CA GLY A 8 -19.37 6.34 6.40
C GLY A 8 -17.96 6.73 5.94
N ASP A 9 -17.78 7.04 4.67
CA ASP A 9 -16.49 7.44 4.11
C ASP A 9 -16.07 8.86 4.51
N VAL A 10 -17.03 9.78 4.60
CA VAL A 10 -16.78 11.16 5.07
C VAL A 10 -16.28 11.17 6.52
N TYR A 11 -16.84 10.33 7.40
CA TYR A 11 -16.39 10.23 8.78
C TYR A 11 -15.04 9.52 8.94
N LYS A 12 -14.74 8.51 8.11
CA LYS A 12 -13.43 7.83 8.12
C LYS A 12 -12.30 8.75 7.65
N ARG A 13 -12.56 9.65 6.72
CA ARG A 13 -11.58 10.64 6.23
C ARG A 13 -11.29 11.76 7.25
N GLN A 14 -12.22 12.09 8.13
CA GLN A 14 -12.09 13.20 9.09
C GLN A 14 -11.39 12.83 10.41
N LEU A 15 -11.15 11.54 10.68
CA LEU A 15 -10.60 11.06 11.96
C LEU A 15 -9.11 10.69 11.91
N LEU A 16 -8.41 10.94 10.80
CA LEU A 16 -6.96 10.83 10.79
C LEU A 16 -6.37 12.15 11.33
N PRO A 17 -5.50 12.10 12.35
CA PRO A 17 -4.82 13.30 12.85
C PRO A 17 -4.09 13.99 11.70
N HIS A 18 -3.97 15.32 11.75
CA HIS A 18 -3.10 16.11 10.88
C HIS A 18 -1.65 15.68 11.12
N MET A 19 -1.29 14.55 10.54
CA MET A 19 0.09 14.12 10.48
C MET A 19 0.73 14.76 9.26
N ASP A 20 1.98 15.15 9.41
CA ASP A 20 2.82 15.57 8.30
C ASP A 20 2.86 14.41 7.27
N ASP A 21 2.36 14.66 6.07
CA ASP A 21 2.26 13.67 4.99
C ASP A 21 3.62 13.00 4.67
N LYS A 22 4.74 13.66 5.01
CA LYS A 22 6.12 13.11 4.88
C LYS A 22 6.36 11.81 5.63
N HIS A 23 5.51 11.48 6.58
CA HIS A 23 5.58 10.23 7.34
C HIS A 23 4.54 9.20 6.89
N LEU A 24 3.77 9.52 5.84
CA LEU A 24 2.71 8.68 5.32
C LEU A 24 3.19 7.84 4.14
N VAL A 25 2.80 6.57 4.11
CA VAL A 25 2.88 5.72 2.93
C VAL A 25 1.56 5.83 2.16
N ALA A 26 1.61 6.41 0.98
CA ALA A 26 0.46 6.46 0.09
C ALA A 26 0.32 5.13 -0.66
N VAL A 27 -0.80 4.43 -0.47
CA VAL A 27 -1.12 3.21 -1.21
C VAL A 27 -2.17 3.54 -2.26
N ILE A 28 -1.82 3.44 -3.53
CA ILE A 28 -2.69 3.78 -4.66
C ILE A 28 -3.41 2.51 -5.10
N ASP A 29 -4.75 2.56 -5.16
CA ASP A 29 -5.61 1.41 -5.46
C ASP A 29 -5.93 1.31 -6.96
N PHE A 30 -5.43 0.27 -7.58
CA PHE A 30 -5.78 -0.13 -8.95
C PHE A 30 -6.90 -1.19 -9.01
N GLY A 31 -7.61 -1.40 -7.89
CA GLY A 31 -8.77 -2.29 -7.81
C GLY A 31 -8.46 -3.72 -7.34
N SER A 32 -7.29 -3.97 -6.78
CA SER A 32 -6.97 -5.29 -6.22
C SER A 32 -7.76 -5.58 -4.95
N GLN A 33 -8.28 -6.80 -4.84
CA GLN A 33 -8.87 -7.29 -3.58
C GLN A 33 -7.88 -7.32 -2.41
N TYR A 34 -6.57 -7.23 -2.68
CA TYR A 34 -5.51 -7.28 -1.67
C TYR A 34 -4.98 -5.90 -1.26
N THR A 35 -5.46 -4.79 -1.87
CA THR A 35 -4.91 -3.45 -1.58
C THR A 35 -5.04 -3.07 -0.10
N GLN A 36 -6.16 -3.41 0.54
CA GLN A 36 -6.35 -3.19 1.98
C GLN A 36 -5.34 -3.97 2.85
N LEU A 37 -4.89 -5.15 2.37
CA LEU A 37 -3.86 -5.92 3.07
C LEU A 37 -2.50 -5.22 3.02
N ILE A 38 -2.17 -4.54 1.92
CA ILE A 38 -0.93 -3.72 1.82
C ILE A 38 -0.95 -2.66 2.93
N VAL A 39 -2.02 -1.88 3.03
CA VAL A 39 -2.19 -0.86 4.08
C VAL A 39 -2.03 -1.46 5.47
N ARG A 40 -2.68 -2.60 5.70
CA ARG A 40 -2.60 -3.31 6.98
C ARG A 40 -1.16 -3.76 7.29
N ARG A 41 -0.44 -4.37 6.33
CA ARG A 41 0.95 -4.83 6.52
C ARG A 41 1.91 -3.68 6.80
N VAL A 42 1.76 -2.56 6.11
CA VAL A 42 2.55 -1.34 6.38
C VAL A 42 2.31 -0.85 7.81
N ARG A 43 1.05 -0.81 8.26
CA ARG A 43 0.71 -0.42 9.63
C ARG A 43 1.22 -1.41 10.68
N GLU A 44 1.19 -2.72 10.41
CA GLU A 44 1.77 -3.75 11.28
C GLU A 44 3.30 -3.64 11.39
N LEU A 45 3.96 -3.03 10.42
CA LEU A 45 5.39 -2.69 10.47
C LEU A 45 5.69 -1.41 11.26
N GLY A 46 4.66 -0.72 11.74
CA GLY A 46 4.74 0.51 12.53
C GLY A 46 4.81 1.78 11.69
N TYR A 47 4.34 1.77 10.46
CA TYR A 47 4.28 2.98 9.60
C TYR A 47 2.84 3.37 9.31
N MET A 48 2.59 4.67 9.20
CA MET A 48 1.29 5.15 8.76
C MET A 48 1.11 4.88 7.26
N ALA A 49 -0.05 4.37 6.90
CA ALA A 49 -0.43 4.15 5.51
C ALA A 49 -1.88 4.56 5.28
N LYS A 50 -2.15 5.13 4.12
CA LYS A 50 -3.49 5.52 3.69
C LYS A 50 -3.73 5.03 2.27
N LEU A 51 -4.95 4.55 2.03
CA LEU A 51 -5.42 4.17 0.71
C LEU A 51 -5.93 5.38 -0.03
N TYR A 52 -5.55 5.50 -1.31
CA TYR A 52 -6.05 6.51 -2.23
C TYR A 52 -6.61 5.84 -3.48
N ALA A 53 -7.79 6.23 -3.89
CA ALA A 53 -8.32 5.90 -5.21
C ALA A 53 -7.66 6.80 -6.26
N LEU A 54 -7.73 6.41 -7.53
CA LEU A 54 -7.12 7.19 -8.62
C LEU A 54 -7.71 8.60 -8.76
N GLU A 55 -8.97 8.78 -8.40
CA GLU A 55 -9.63 10.10 -8.37
C GLU A 55 -9.23 10.98 -7.18
N ASP A 56 -8.51 10.45 -6.20
CA ASP A 56 -8.10 11.15 -4.99
C ASP A 56 -6.58 11.50 -4.97
N LEU A 57 -5.87 11.34 -6.08
CA LEU A 57 -4.41 11.57 -6.14
C LEU A 57 -4.01 13.03 -5.83
N ASP A 58 -4.89 13.98 -6.10
CA ASP A 58 -4.73 15.40 -5.75
C ASP A 58 -4.66 15.66 -4.23
N GLN A 59 -5.10 14.69 -3.42
CA GLN A 59 -4.99 14.74 -1.95
C GLN A 59 -3.63 14.25 -1.43
N ILE A 60 -2.75 13.76 -2.30
CA ILE A 60 -1.39 13.31 -1.94
C ILE A 60 -0.44 14.47 -2.19
N HIS A 61 0.08 15.07 -1.11
CA HIS A 61 0.95 16.24 -1.24
C HIS A 61 2.44 15.87 -1.15
N GLU A 62 2.90 15.35 -0.04
CA GLU A 62 4.32 15.03 0.21
C GLU A 62 4.44 13.68 0.94
N PRO A 63 4.10 12.55 0.31
CA PRO A 63 4.18 11.25 0.97
C PRO A 63 5.63 10.87 1.27
N GLY A 64 5.86 10.05 2.29
CA GLY A 64 7.20 9.50 2.56
C GLY A 64 7.58 8.34 1.64
N ALA A 65 6.58 7.62 1.10
CA ALA A 65 6.74 6.57 0.09
C ALA A 65 5.40 6.32 -0.62
N VAL A 66 5.46 5.71 -1.80
CA VAL A 66 4.29 5.32 -2.59
C VAL A 66 4.30 3.82 -2.86
N ILE A 67 3.15 3.15 -2.71
CA ILE A 67 2.94 1.77 -3.16
C ILE A 67 1.81 1.75 -4.18
N LEU A 68 2.11 1.28 -5.38
CA LEU A 68 1.15 1.03 -6.44
C LEU A 68 0.64 -0.41 -6.28
N SER A 69 -0.65 -0.60 -6.05
CA SER A 69 -1.22 -1.92 -5.80
C SER A 69 -1.28 -2.81 -7.04
N GLY A 70 -1.72 -4.04 -6.86
CA GLY A 70 -2.19 -4.88 -7.95
C GLY A 70 -3.53 -4.37 -8.52
N GLY A 71 -3.99 -5.00 -9.59
CA GLY A 71 -5.27 -4.70 -10.22
C GLY A 71 -5.82 -5.91 -10.98
N PRO A 72 -7.13 -5.96 -11.24
CA PRO A 72 -7.76 -7.07 -11.96
C PRO A 72 -7.62 -6.98 -13.47
N LYS A 73 -7.27 -5.80 -13.99
CA LYS A 73 -7.15 -5.54 -15.44
C LYS A 73 -5.76 -5.82 -15.96
N SER A 74 -5.67 -6.04 -17.29
CA SER A 74 -4.40 -5.99 -18.00
C SER A 74 -3.98 -4.54 -18.22
N THR A 75 -2.67 -4.26 -18.12
CA THR A 75 -2.12 -2.95 -18.50
C THR A 75 -2.25 -2.65 -20.00
N THR A 76 -2.61 -3.64 -20.79
CA THR A 76 -2.86 -3.52 -22.24
C THR A 76 -4.32 -3.28 -22.60
N ASP A 77 -5.23 -3.32 -21.63
CA ASP A 77 -6.65 -3.04 -21.86
C ASP A 77 -6.86 -1.55 -22.18
N ALA A 78 -7.81 -1.24 -23.07
CA ALA A 78 -8.09 0.14 -23.47
C ALA A 78 -8.59 1.03 -22.32
N ASP A 79 -9.19 0.43 -21.31
CA ASP A 79 -9.68 1.08 -20.09
C ASP A 79 -8.86 0.70 -18.84
N ALA A 80 -7.59 0.32 -19.05
CA ALA A 80 -6.66 0.03 -17.98
C ALA A 80 -6.49 1.26 -17.08
N PRO A 81 -6.56 1.10 -15.75
CA PRO A 81 -6.29 2.22 -14.84
C PRO A 81 -4.85 2.68 -14.99
N ASP A 82 -4.67 3.98 -15.11
CA ASP A 82 -3.36 4.61 -15.35
C ASP A 82 -3.05 5.67 -14.30
N ILE A 83 -1.79 6.09 -14.27
CA ILE A 83 -1.29 7.13 -13.38
C ILE A 83 -0.44 8.13 -14.16
N ASP A 84 -0.55 9.40 -13.84
CA ASP A 84 0.36 10.42 -14.35
C ASP A 84 1.78 10.14 -13.82
N PHE A 85 2.67 9.77 -14.75
CA PHE A 85 4.03 9.37 -14.40
C PHE A 85 4.90 10.57 -14.03
N GLU A 86 4.68 11.73 -14.63
CA GLU A 86 5.41 12.97 -14.29
C GLU A 86 5.06 13.39 -12.87
N TRP A 87 3.77 13.31 -12.52
CA TRP A 87 3.33 13.55 -11.14
C TRP A 87 4.00 12.56 -10.17
N LEU A 88 4.00 11.25 -10.46
CA LEU A 88 4.61 10.24 -9.60
C LEU A 88 6.11 10.52 -9.38
N GLN A 89 6.83 10.86 -10.44
CA GLN A 89 8.26 11.20 -10.38
C GLN A 89 8.50 12.50 -9.61
N SER A 90 7.61 13.48 -9.72
CA SER A 90 7.72 14.77 -9.02
C SER A 90 7.68 14.64 -7.50
N LEU A 91 7.08 13.59 -6.98
CA LEU A 91 7.06 13.29 -5.53
C LEU A 91 8.46 13.01 -4.96
N ASN A 92 9.38 12.53 -5.79
CA ASN A 92 10.78 12.23 -5.42
C ASN A 92 10.91 11.37 -4.15
N VAL A 93 10.12 10.32 -4.06
CA VAL A 93 10.04 9.38 -2.94
C VAL A 93 10.22 7.95 -3.42
N PRO A 94 10.56 6.99 -2.53
CA PRO A 94 10.58 5.58 -2.90
C PRO A 94 9.21 5.09 -3.40
N VAL A 95 9.25 4.30 -4.48
CA VAL A 95 8.06 3.72 -5.12
C VAL A 95 8.18 2.21 -5.20
N LEU A 96 7.12 1.49 -4.81
CA LEU A 96 6.99 0.04 -4.98
C LEU A 96 5.75 -0.27 -5.82
N GLY A 97 5.93 -0.86 -7.00
CA GLY A 97 4.84 -1.44 -7.79
C GLY A 97 4.63 -2.92 -7.44
N VAL A 98 3.39 -3.30 -7.12
CA VAL A 98 3.00 -4.68 -6.82
C VAL A 98 2.13 -5.21 -7.95
N CYS A 99 2.49 -6.33 -8.56
CA CYS A 99 1.77 -7.01 -9.63
C CYS A 99 1.43 -6.06 -10.80
N TYR A 100 0.20 -5.57 -10.91
CA TYR A 100 -0.19 -4.55 -11.89
C TYR A 100 0.70 -3.30 -11.79
N GLY A 101 0.96 -2.82 -10.58
CA GLY A 101 1.81 -1.65 -10.35
C GLY A 101 3.25 -1.82 -10.87
N MET A 102 3.84 -3.02 -10.80
CA MET A 102 5.13 -3.31 -11.40
C MET A 102 5.05 -3.25 -12.94
N GLN A 103 4.02 -3.83 -13.53
CA GLN A 103 3.82 -3.85 -14.97
C GLN A 103 3.63 -2.43 -15.51
N LEU A 104 2.83 -1.63 -14.81
CA LEU A 104 2.61 -0.22 -15.11
C LEU A 104 3.92 0.58 -15.05
N LEU A 105 4.72 0.41 -14.00
CA LEU A 105 6.04 1.05 -13.89
C LEU A 105 6.95 0.67 -15.06
N ASN A 106 6.98 -0.61 -15.46
CA ASN A 106 7.80 -1.03 -16.61
C ASN A 106 7.37 -0.31 -17.89
N ILE A 107 6.07 -0.19 -18.15
CA ILE A 107 5.54 0.56 -19.31
C ILE A 107 5.92 2.04 -19.22
N LYS A 108 5.73 2.66 -18.07
CA LYS A 108 6.04 4.09 -17.87
C LYS A 108 7.52 4.42 -18.04
N HIS A 109 8.40 3.45 -17.78
CA HIS A 109 9.84 3.56 -18.07
C HIS A 109 10.22 3.17 -19.50
N GLY A 110 9.27 2.81 -20.39
CA GLY A 110 9.52 2.50 -21.79
C GLY A 110 9.66 1.01 -22.12
N GLY A 111 9.39 0.13 -21.18
CA GLY A 111 9.28 -1.31 -21.42
C GLY A 111 7.92 -1.72 -21.95
N THR A 112 7.71 -3.02 -22.13
CA THR A 112 6.43 -3.58 -22.62
C THR A 112 5.95 -4.74 -21.77
N VAL A 113 4.64 -4.97 -21.81
CA VAL A 113 3.93 -6.07 -21.15
C VAL A 113 3.12 -6.80 -22.21
N LYS A 114 3.01 -8.12 -22.07
CA LYS A 114 2.16 -8.94 -22.92
C LYS A 114 1.30 -9.89 -22.11
N ALA A 115 0.16 -10.27 -22.69
CA ALA A 115 -0.63 -11.36 -22.15
C ALA A 115 0.20 -12.66 -22.16
N SER A 116 0.26 -13.35 -21.04
CA SER A 116 0.93 -14.64 -20.96
C SER A 116 -0.03 -15.76 -21.30
N ASN A 117 0.41 -16.71 -22.11
CA ASN A 117 -0.32 -17.95 -22.35
C ASN A 117 -0.39 -18.85 -21.10
N LYS A 118 0.49 -18.62 -20.15
CA LYS A 118 0.57 -19.33 -18.86
C LYS A 118 0.17 -18.37 -17.76
N ARG A 119 -1.05 -18.52 -17.25
CA ARG A 119 -1.51 -17.80 -16.07
C ARG A 119 -0.78 -18.32 -14.86
N GLU A 120 -0.19 -17.44 -14.05
CA GLU A 120 0.49 -17.81 -12.82
C GLU A 120 -0.36 -17.45 -11.61
N TYR A 121 -0.97 -18.48 -11.01
CA TYR A 121 -1.75 -18.37 -9.78
C TYR A 121 -1.24 -19.41 -8.76
N GLY A 122 -0.87 -18.94 -7.57
CA GLY A 122 -0.43 -19.83 -6.50
C GLY A 122 1.01 -19.59 -6.06
N PRO A 123 1.59 -20.56 -5.33
CA PRO A 123 2.94 -20.46 -4.80
C PRO A 123 3.99 -20.58 -5.92
N ALA A 124 5.00 -19.74 -5.85
CA ALA A 124 6.17 -19.76 -6.73
C ALA A 124 7.44 -19.52 -5.92
N ALA A 125 8.57 -20.04 -6.41
CA ALA A 125 9.86 -19.74 -5.81
C ALA A 125 10.33 -18.34 -6.23
N LEU A 126 10.84 -17.58 -5.27
CA LEU A 126 11.54 -16.32 -5.45
C LEU A 126 13.03 -16.55 -5.25
N LEU A 127 13.82 -16.22 -6.25
CA LEU A 127 15.28 -16.34 -6.25
C LEU A 127 15.88 -14.94 -6.41
N PRO A 128 16.24 -14.25 -5.31
CA PRO A 128 16.92 -12.96 -5.38
C PRO A 128 18.27 -13.05 -6.07
N GLU A 129 18.58 -12.12 -6.97
CA GLU A 129 19.91 -12.01 -7.61
C GLU A 129 20.94 -11.33 -6.68
N THR A 130 20.47 -10.72 -5.60
CA THR A 130 21.29 -10.03 -4.60
C THR A 130 20.65 -10.13 -3.22
N CYS A 131 21.46 -10.24 -2.18
CA CYS A 131 21.04 -10.16 -0.78
C CYS A 131 21.09 -8.71 -0.24
N ALA A 132 20.97 -7.71 -1.09
CA ALA A 132 20.99 -6.29 -0.73
C ALA A 132 19.66 -5.60 -1.10
N GLY A 133 19.50 -4.35 -0.68
CA GLY A 133 18.32 -3.54 -1.00
C GLY A 133 17.02 -4.20 -0.54
N LEU A 134 16.11 -4.42 -1.47
CA LEU A 134 14.78 -5.01 -1.20
C LEU A 134 14.85 -6.41 -0.57
N TYR A 135 15.91 -7.17 -0.87
CA TYR A 135 16.10 -8.57 -0.44
C TYR A 135 17.13 -8.74 0.68
N ARG A 136 17.49 -7.65 1.38
CA ARG A 136 18.37 -7.72 2.54
C ARG A 136 17.74 -8.60 3.65
N ASP A 137 18.56 -9.42 4.29
CA ASP A 137 18.18 -10.32 5.39
C ASP A 137 17.14 -11.38 4.99
N MET A 138 17.07 -11.74 3.70
CA MET A 138 16.21 -12.80 3.19
C MET A 138 16.99 -14.07 2.89
N SER A 139 16.25 -15.17 2.87
CA SER A 139 16.75 -16.47 2.43
C SER A 139 17.11 -16.42 0.94
N PRO A 140 18.10 -17.22 0.48
CA PRO A 140 18.46 -17.31 -0.95
C PRO A 140 17.32 -17.79 -1.85
N SER A 141 16.33 -18.45 -1.26
CA SER A 141 15.07 -18.86 -1.91
C SER A 141 13.94 -18.73 -0.93
N SER A 142 12.82 -18.16 -1.37
CA SER A 142 11.61 -18.00 -0.57
C SER A 142 10.37 -18.30 -1.39
N GLN A 143 9.26 -18.66 -0.73
CA GLN A 143 7.99 -18.81 -1.39
C GLN A 143 7.26 -17.48 -1.45
N VAL A 144 6.72 -17.15 -2.63
CA VAL A 144 5.84 -16.00 -2.87
C VAL A 144 4.55 -16.43 -3.55
N TRP A 145 3.53 -15.59 -3.49
CA TRP A 145 2.23 -15.82 -4.10
C TRP A 145 2.09 -15.02 -5.39
N MET A 146 1.92 -15.73 -6.51
CA MET A 146 1.62 -15.15 -7.82
C MET A 146 0.11 -15.07 -8.04
N SER A 147 -0.36 -14.03 -8.71
CA SER A 147 -1.76 -13.86 -9.11
C SER A 147 -1.84 -12.94 -10.32
N HIS A 148 -1.35 -13.40 -11.47
CA HIS A 148 -1.33 -12.60 -12.70
C HIS A 148 -1.48 -13.45 -13.97
N SER A 149 -1.98 -12.80 -15.02
CA SER A 149 -2.09 -13.37 -16.37
C SER A 149 -1.15 -12.70 -17.37
N ASP A 150 -0.60 -11.54 -17.05
CA ASP A 150 0.30 -10.79 -17.91
C ASP A 150 1.72 -10.85 -17.37
N THR A 151 2.69 -10.71 -18.28
CA THR A 151 4.10 -10.73 -17.93
C THR A 151 4.84 -9.61 -18.65
N VAL A 152 5.93 -9.15 -18.05
CA VAL A 152 6.86 -8.22 -18.71
C VAL A 152 7.44 -8.91 -19.93
N ASP A 153 7.33 -8.26 -21.09
CA ASP A 153 7.87 -8.74 -22.38
C ASP A 153 9.26 -8.19 -22.63
N HIS A 154 9.38 -6.85 -22.62
CA HIS A 154 10.66 -6.18 -22.71
C HIS A 154 10.87 -5.28 -21.48
N LEU A 155 12.06 -5.38 -20.93
CA LEU A 155 12.48 -4.51 -19.82
C LEU A 155 12.76 -3.11 -20.34
N ALA A 156 12.36 -2.10 -19.56
CA ALA A 156 12.73 -0.72 -19.83
C ALA A 156 14.26 -0.53 -19.81
N GLU A 157 14.75 0.44 -20.56
CA GLU A 157 16.18 0.80 -20.53
C GLU A 157 16.60 1.22 -19.11
N GLY A 158 17.78 0.76 -18.69
CA GLY A 158 18.29 1.01 -17.33
C GLY A 158 17.59 0.22 -16.22
N CYS A 159 16.61 -0.63 -16.55
CA CYS A 159 15.98 -1.53 -15.61
C CYS A 159 16.93 -2.67 -15.20
N ARG A 160 17.02 -2.93 -13.91
CA ARG A 160 17.77 -4.05 -13.35
C ARG A 160 16.82 -5.12 -12.83
N VAL A 161 17.01 -6.36 -13.25
CA VAL A 161 16.36 -7.51 -12.64
C VAL A 161 17.02 -7.76 -11.28
N ILE A 162 16.24 -7.89 -10.23
CA ILE A 162 16.74 -8.12 -8.86
C ILE A 162 16.23 -9.43 -8.25
N ALA A 163 15.25 -10.09 -8.88
CA ALA A 163 14.88 -11.47 -8.56
C ALA A 163 14.19 -12.15 -9.74
N ARG A 164 14.29 -13.49 -9.79
CA ARG A 164 13.62 -14.36 -10.75
C ARG A 164 12.82 -15.45 -10.06
N ASN A 165 11.91 -16.08 -10.80
CA ASN A 165 11.30 -17.33 -10.37
C ASN A 165 12.19 -18.55 -10.73
N ALA A 166 11.74 -19.76 -10.39
CA ALA A 166 12.48 -20.99 -10.67
C ALA A 166 12.68 -21.28 -12.17
N GLU A 167 11.85 -20.70 -13.05
CA GLU A 167 11.95 -20.82 -14.51
C GLU A 167 12.87 -19.74 -15.13
N GLY A 168 13.49 -18.90 -14.30
CA GLY A 168 14.37 -17.81 -14.74
C GLY A 168 13.65 -16.56 -15.21
N VAL A 169 12.32 -16.48 -15.03
CA VAL A 169 11.53 -15.31 -15.43
C VAL A 169 11.76 -14.17 -14.43
N PRO A 170 12.00 -12.93 -14.90
CA PRO A 170 12.08 -11.78 -14.03
C PRO A 170 10.77 -11.54 -13.25
N VAL A 171 10.83 -11.53 -11.93
CA VAL A 171 9.68 -11.30 -11.04
C VAL A 171 9.89 -10.13 -10.09
N SER A 172 11.08 -9.51 -10.16
CA SER A 172 11.34 -8.26 -9.48
C SER A 172 12.33 -7.39 -10.23
N LEU A 173 12.00 -6.13 -10.32
CA LEU A 173 12.66 -5.12 -11.12
C LEU A 173 13.03 -3.91 -10.27
N GLN A 174 14.09 -3.20 -10.67
CA GLN A 174 14.49 -1.95 -10.06
C GLN A 174 14.85 -0.92 -11.13
N TRP A 175 14.36 0.30 -10.97
CA TRP A 175 14.72 1.48 -11.75
C TRP A 175 15.34 2.54 -10.83
N GLY A 176 16.53 2.99 -11.16
CA GLY A 176 17.29 3.88 -10.27
C GLY A 176 17.57 3.24 -8.90
N GLU A 177 17.54 4.05 -7.84
CA GLU A 177 17.90 3.59 -6.49
C GLU A 177 16.71 3.17 -5.63
N THR A 178 15.55 3.80 -5.81
CA THR A 178 14.43 3.71 -4.87
C THR A 178 13.10 3.31 -5.51
N THR A 179 13.07 3.03 -6.82
CA THR A 179 11.88 2.54 -7.52
C THR A 179 12.00 1.05 -7.76
N PHE A 180 11.03 0.29 -7.25
CA PHE A 180 11.00 -1.17 -7.30
C PHE A 180 9.68 -1.66 -7.88
N GLY A 181 9.73 -2.82 -8.54
CA GLY A 181 8.55 -3.57 -8.96
C GLY A 181 8.68 -5.04 -8.57
N ILE A 182 7.58 -5.62 -8.11
CA ILE A 182 7.47 -7.04 -7.78
C ILE A 182 6.19 -7.62 -8.41
N GLN A 183 6.29 -8.77 -9.06
CA GLN A 183 5.17 -9.41 -9.75
C GLN A 183 4.24 -10.15 -8.78
N PHE A 184 4.73 -10.52 -7.64
CA PHE A 184 4.03 -11.27 -6.59
C PHE A 184 3.44 -10.34 -5.53
N HIS A 185 2.61 -10.92 -4.65
CA HIS A 185 1.91 -10.23 -3.59
C HIS A 185 2.61 -10.43 -2.23
N PRO A 186 3.40 -9.44 -1.74
CA PRO A 186 4.11 -9.56 -0.46
C PRO A 186 3.18 -9.45 0.74
N GLU A 187 1.98 -8.89 0.55
CA GLU A 187 0.99 -8.62 1.59
C GLU A 187 0.24 -9.86 2.06
N VAL A 188 0.16 -10.91 1.23
CA VAL A 188 -0.58 -12.13 1.57
C VAL A 188 0.28 -13.10 2.41
N THR A 189 -0.38 -13.91 3.22
CA THR A 189 0.29 -14.84 4.15
C THR A 189 1.08 -15.96 3.46
N HIS A 190 0.75 -16.26 2.20
CA HIS A 190 1.43 -17.26 1.38
C HIS A 190 2.79 -16.79 0.85
N SER A 191 3.09 -15.49 0.93
CA SER A 191 4.43 -14.93 0.69
C SER A 191 5.20 -14.91 2.01
N HIS A 192 6.03 -15.93 2.23
CA HIS A 192 6.62 -16.21 3.55
C HIS A 192 7.46 -15.06 4.09
N GLU A 193 8.28 -14.44 3.25
CA GLU A 193 9.12 -13.30 3.63
C GLU A 193 8.58 -11.94 3.12
N GLY A 194 7.30 -11.88 2.74
CA GLY A 194 6.66 -10.67 2.23
C GLY A 194 6.77 -9.48 3.19
N ARG A 195 6.68 -9.74 4.51
CA ARG A 195 6.87 -8.72 5.55
C ARG A 195 8.30 -8.14 5.54
N THR A 196 9.32 -8.97 5.29
CA THR A 196 10.72 -8.52 5.18
C THR A 196 10.91 -7.63 3.96
N ILE A 197 10.33 -8.00 2.81
CA ILE A 197 10.36 -7.20 1.58
C ILE A 197 9.75 -5.82 1.81
N LEU A 198 8.55 -5.76 2.38
CA LEU A 198 7.89 -4.49 2.70
C LEU A 198 8.70 -3.66 3.69
N ARG A 199 9.26 -4.26 4.75
CA ARG A 199 10.14 -3.57 5.70
C ARG A 199 11.37 -2.97 5.02
N ASN A 200 12.01 -3.74 4.13
CA ASN A 200 13.20 -3.29 3.42
C ASN A 200 12.88 -2.14 2.47
N PHE A 201 11.75 -2.22 1.74
CA PHE A 201 11.26 -1.11 0.92
C PHE A 201 11.05 0.16 1.76
N LEU A 202 10.34 0.07 2.86
CA LEU A 202 10.06 1.22 3.73
C LEU A 202 11.33 1.81 4.34
N SER A 203 12.38 0.99 4.51
CA SER A 203 13.68 1.49 4.99
C SER A 203 14.44 2.33 3.96
N CYS A 204 14.05 2.32 2.69
CA CYS A 204 14.61 3.21 1.65
C CYS A 204 14.09 4.65 1.79
N ALA A 205 13.00 4.86 2.51
CA ALA A 205 12.38 6.17 2.68
C ALA A 205 12.95 6.90 3.91
N ALA A 206 13.84 7.85 3.67
CA ALA A 206 14.56 8.56 4.74
C ALA A 206 13.63 9.34 5.69
N ASN A 207 12.47 9.78 5.20
CA ASN A 207 11.54 10.60 5.96
C ASN A 207 10.50 9.78 6.74
N LEU A 208 10.35 8.49 6.45
CA LEU A 208 9.37 7.66 7.17
C LEU A 208 9.79 7.44 8.62
N LYS A 209 8.91 7.79 9.54
CA LYS A 209 9.09 7.49 10.97
C LYS A 209 8.18 6.34 11.36
N LYS A 210 8.74 5.44 12.17
CA LYS A 210 7.92 4.44 12.85
C LYS A 210 6.98 5.11 13.81
N PHE A 211 5.81 4.59 13.85
CA PHE A 211 4.70 5.09 14.61
C PHE A 211 4.46 4.17 15.81
N ASP A 212 4.39 4.75 17.00
CA ASP A 212 3.95 4.02 18.19
C ASP A 212 2.41 4.04 18.23
N ILE A 213 1.79 2.85 18.27
CA ILE A 213 0.33 2.72 18.36
C ILE A 213 -0.22 3.45 19.60
N GLY A 214 0.56 3.49 20.69
CA GLY A 214 0.20 4.23 21.90
C GLY A 214 0.20 5.74 21.67
N ASP A 215 1.16 6.27 20.92
CA ASP A 215 1.20 7.68 20.53
C ASP A 215 0.00 8.05 19.65
N PHE A 216 -0.34 7.21 18.70
CA PHE A 216 -1.52 7.38 17.85
C PHE A 216 -2.82 7.44 18.65
N LYS A 217 -2.98 6.50 19.56
CA LYS A 217 -4.15 6.48 20.45
C LYS A 217 -4.24 7.76 21.25
N ARG A 218 -3.11 8.23 21.83
CA ARG A 218 -3.04 9.49 22.59
C ARG A 218 -3.42 10.70 21.73
N GLU A 219 -2.92 10.74 20.51
CA GLU A 219 -3.22 11.82 19.57
C GLU A 219 -4.70 11.84 19.17
N LEU A 220 -5.27 10.66 18.83
CA LEU A 220 -6.71 10.54 18.54
C LEU A 220 -7.58 11.00 19.74
N ILE A 221 -7.22 10.62 20.93
CA ILE A 221 -7.93 11.03 22.16
C ILE A 221 -7.86 12.55 22.31
N ARG A 222 -6.70 13.17 22.06
CA ARG A 222 -6.53 14.61 22.10
C ARG A 222 -7.42 15.30 21.06
N GLU A 223 -7.38 14.84 19.83
CA GLU A 223 -8.18 15.39 18.73
C GLU A 223 -9.70 15.28 18.99
N ILE A 224 -10.14 14.13 19.53
CA ILE A 224 -11.54 13.94 19.93
C ILE A 224 -11.94 14.98 20.98
N ARG A 225 -11.11 15.20 22.00
CA ARG A 225 -11.38 16.20 23.05
C ARG A 225 -11.49 17.61 22.47
N GLU A 226 -10.56 17.98 21.61
CA GLU A 226 -10.54 19.31 20.98
C GLU A 226 -11.76 19.54 20.08
N ARG A 227 -12.11 18.54 19.24
CA ARG A 227 -13.27 18.64 18.35
C ARG A 227 -14.60 18.61 19.08
N VAL A 228 -14.75 17.76 20.07
CA VAL A 228 -16.02 17.62 20.81
C VAL A 228 -16.19 18.75 21.80
N GLY A 229 -15.15 19.11 22.54
CA GLY A 229 -15.24 20.07 23.61
C GLY A 229 -16.32 19.68 24.63
N ASN A 230 -17.22 20.61 24.94
CA ASN A 230 -18.32 20.37 25.92
C ASN A 230 -19.60 19.85 25.25
N ARG A 231 -19.58 19.48 23.97
CA ARG A 231 -20.78 18.99 23.25
C ARG A 231 -21.09 17.54 23.62
N GLN A 232 -22.36 17.19 23.53
CA GLN A 232 -22.77 15.79 23.66
C GLN A 232 -22.61 15.05 22.32
N VAL A 233 -22.09 13.84 22.39
CA VAL A 233 -21.95 12.93 21.26
C VAL A 233 -22.94 11.78 21.38
N VAL A 234 -23.63 11.44 20.31
CA VAL A 234 -24.42 10.21 20.19
C VAL A 234 -23.65 9.20 19.38
N CYS A 235 -23.39 8.03 19.96
CA CYS A 235 -22.66 6.94 19.31
C CYS A 235 -23.56 5.73 19.11
N GLY A 236 -23.80 5.36 17.85
CA GLY A 236 -24.48 4.11 17.52
C GLY A 236 -23.55 2.91 17.71
N VAL A 237 -23.88 1.99 18.62
CA VAL A 237 -23.06 0.80 18.90
C VAL A 237 -23.74 -0.43 18.35
N SER A 238 -23.32 -0.88 17.17
CA SER A 238 -23.87 -2.05 16.48
C SER A 238 -23.36 -3.40 17.01
N GLY A 239 -22.44 -3.39 17.99
CA GLY A 239 -21.71 -4.58 18.44
C GLY A 239 -20.56 -5.01 17.54
N GLY A 240 -20.31 -4.32 16.41
CA GLY A 240 -19.14 -4.52 15.55
C GLY A 240 -17.89 -3.89 16.14
N VAL A 241 -16.71 -4.34 15.62
CA VAL A 241 -15.39 -3.87 16.10
C VAL A 241 -15.26 -2.35 15.96
N ASP A 242 -15.66 -1.77 14.84
CA ASP A 242 -15.50 -0.33 14.57
C ASP A 242 -16.28 0.54 15.57
N SER A 243 -17.56 0.21 15.81
CA SER A 243 -18.41 0.93 16.74
C SER A 243 -17.94 0.78 18.19
N THR A 244 -17.42 -0.40 18.55
CA THR A 244 -16.87 -0.66 19.88
C THR A 244 -15.59 0.14 20.11
N VAL A 245 -14.65 0.13 19.13
CA VAL A 245 -13.41 0.93 19.21
C VAL A 245 -13.72 2.41 19.33
N LEU A 246 -14.67 2.92 18.52
CA LEU A 246 -15.08 4.32 18.59
C LEU A 246 -15.66 4.66 19.97
N ALA A 247 -16.53 3.82 20.53
CA ALA A 247 -17.09 4.03 21.85
C ALA A 247 -16.03 4.07 22.95
N VAL A 248 -15.02 3.18 22.87
CA VAL A 248 -13.87 3.16 23.80
C VAL A 248 -13.05 4.45 23.68
N LEU A 249 -12.74 4.90 22.47
CA LEU A 249 -11.97 6.13 22.25
C LEU A 249 -12.73 7.36 22.77
N LEU A 250 -14.03 7.46 22.53
CA LEU A 250 -14.88 8.54 23.07
C LEU A 250 -14.91 8.52 24.60
N HIS A 251 -15.01 7.33 25.20
CA HIS A 251 -14.99 7.17 26.66
C HIS A 251 -13.62 7.60 27.25
N GLU A 252 -12.52 7.14 26.69
CA GLU A 252 -11.17 7.52 27.12
C GLU A 252 -10.87 9.01 26.87
N ALA A 253 -11.49 9.60 25.85
CA ALA A 253 -11.43 11.04 25.65
C ALA A 253 -12.21 11.83 26.72
N GLY A 254 -13.02 11.18 27.55
CA GLY A 254 -13.81 11.82 28.59
C GLY A 254 -14.91 12.74 28.07
N VAL A 255 -15.38 12.51 26.83
CA VAL A 255 -16.47 13.31 26.25
C VAL A 255 -17.83 12.83 26.73
N ASN A 256 -18.80 13.75 26.80
CA ASN A 256 -20.16 13.42 27.17
C ASN A 256 -20.82 12.59 26.03
N MET A 257 -20.81 11.25 26.20
CA MET A 257 -21.28 10.32 25.17
C MET A 257 -22.56 9.60 25.62
N ARG A 258 -23.51 9.51 24.72
CA ARG A 258 -24.69 8.63 24.84
C ARG A 258 -24.58 7.53 23.79
N ALA A 259 -24.45 6.28 24.22
CA ALA A 259 -24.50 5.12 23.34
C ALA A 259 -25.96 4.72 23.05
N ILE A 260 -26.27 4.32 21.82
CA ILE A 260 -27.59 3.83 21.37
C ILE A 260 -27.41 2.59 20.48
#